data_638b4a322cf8ef21c7e62ea768ac06fa
#
_entry.id   638b4a322cf8ef21c7e62ea768ac06fa
#
_cell.length_a   1.000
_cell.length_b   1.000
_cell.length_c   1.000
_cell.angle_alpha   90.00
_cell.angle_beta   90.00
_cell.angle_gamma   90.00
#
_symmetry.space_group_name_H-M   'P 1'
#
loop_
_entity.id
_entity.type
_entity.pdbx_description
1 polymer ?
#
loop_
_entity_poly.entity_id
_entity_poly.type
_entity_poly.pdbx_seq_one_letter_code
_entity_poly.pdbx_strand_id
1 'polypeptide(L)'
;MRVVEFLDTSLRDGEQTPGVNLSIKEKVAIAKQLEKWGISAIEAGFPAASPDSFTAVQEIAKAMKKTAVTGLARSVKSDIDACYEALKDAKYPQIHVFIATSPIHRKYKLNKSKEEILESIKEHVSYARSKFEVVEFSPEDATRTELDFLLQVVQTAVDAGATYINIPDTVGFTTPEEYGSIFKYLIDNVQTDRQIIYSPHCHDDLGMAVANSLAAVKNGAGRVEGTINGIGERAGNAALEEIAVALNIRQEYYQAETSIVLNETINTSEMVSRFSGIPVPKNKAVVGGNAFSHESGIHQDGILKNPLTYEIITPELVGVKSNSLPLGKLSGRHAFVEKLRDLALDFTDEDIKPLFAKFKALADKKQEVTDADIRALVAGSMVENPEGFHFDDLQLQTHAENEIEATVRLANLDGEKVDFNATGQGSVEAIFNAVDKFFNQSVRLVSYTIDAVTDGIDAQARVLVTVENKDTETIFNAAGLDFDVLKASAIAYINANTFVQKENTGEIGPNVSYRDMPSL
;
A
#
# COMPACT_ATOMS: atom_id res chain seq x y z
N MET A 1 21.28 22.41 9.20
CA MET A 1 20.78 22.10 7.84
C MET A 1 19.55 22.95 7.60
N ARG A 2 19.21 23.24 6.35
CA ARG A 2 17.97 23.94 6.04
C ARG A 2 16.79 22.97 6.08
N VAL A 3 15.64 23.43 6.56
CA VAL A 3 14.40 22.66 6.51
C VAL A 3 13.78 22.84 5.11
N VAL A 4 13.45 21.72 4.45
CA VAL A 4 12.69 21.71 3.20
C VAL A 4 11.22 21.45 3.54
N GLU A 5 10.36 22.37 3.09
CA GLU A 5 8.92 22.27 3.23
C GLU A 5 8.33 21.28 2.20
N PHE A 6 7.16 20.73 2.51
CA PHE A 6 6.43 19.83 1.62
C PHE A 6 5.02 20.37 1.38
N LEU A 7 4.64 20.55 0.11
CA LEU A 7 3.27 20.82 -0.33
C LEU A 7 2.70 19.57 -0.97
N ASP A 8 1.67 19.02 -0.37
CA ASP A 8 0.93 17.88 -0.94
C ASP A 8 -0.15 18.36 -1.91
N THR A 9 -0.15 17.83 -3.11
CA THR A 9 -1.15 18.10 -4.15
C THR A 9 -2.03 16.89 -4.47
N SER A 10 -2.04 15.87 -3.63
CA SER A 10 -2.87 14.65 -3.82
C SER A 10 -4.35 14.94 -3.96
N LEU A 11 -4.85 15.98 -3.25
CA LEU A 11 -6.27 16.37 -3.27
C LEU A 11 -6.65 17.29 -4.44
N ARG A 12 -5.68 17.74 -5.24
CA ARG A 12 -5.90 18.54 -6.44
C ARG A 12 -5.36 17.83 -7.67
N ASP A 13 -4.03 17.75 -7.85
CA ASP A 13 -3.37 17.10 -9.00
C ASP A 13 -3.53 15.58 -8.95
N GLY A 14 -3.38 15.00 -7.77
CA GLY A 14 -3.62 13.57 -7.55
C GLY A 14 -5.04 13.14 -7.89
N GLU A 15 -6.05 13.97 -7.59
CA GLU A 15 -7.44 13.69 -7.96
C GLU A 15 -7.69 13.74 -9.48
N GLN A 16 -6.79 14.34 -10.26
CA GLN A 16 -6.85 14.35 -11.72
C GLN A 16 -6.41 13.01 -12.35
N THR A 17 -6.00 12.03 -11.55
CA THR A 17 -5.78 10.66 -12.03
C THR A 17 -7.07 10.10 -12.64
N PRO A 18 -7.04 9.57 -13.87
CA PRO A 18 -8.23 9.00 -14.50
C PRO A 18 -8.88 7.92 -13.61
N GLY A 19 -10.16 8.10 -13.31
CA GLY A 19 -10.96 7.18 -12.47
C GLY A 19 -10.95 7.49 -10.97
N VAL A 20 -10.18 8.46 -10.51
CA VAL A 20 -10.22 8.91 -9.11
C VAL A 20 -11.35 9.92 -8.92
N ASN A 21 -12.15 9.72 -7.88
CA ASN A 21 -13.21 10.65 -7.47
C ASN A 21 -13.38 10.56 -5.95
N LEU A 22 -12.84 11.53 -5.24
CA LEU A 22 -12.84 11.56 -3.77
C LEU A 22 -14.05 12.34 -3.25
N SER A 23 -14.81 11.76 -2.35
CA SER A 23 -15.84 12.48 -1.60
C SER A 23 -15.20 13.52 -0.66
N ILE A 24 -15.98 14.54 -0.29
CA ILE A 24 -15.50 15.58 0.66
C ILE A 24 -15.03 14.97 1.98
N LYS A 25 -15.69 13.92 2.48
CA LYS A 25 -15.31 13.22 3.71
C LYS A 25 -13.94 12.53 3.57
N GLU A 26 -13.69 11.89 2.45
CA GLU A 26 -12.41 11.24 2.16
C GLU A 26 -11.29 12.27 2.02
N LYS A 27 -11.53 13.38 1.32
CA LYS A 27 -10.57 14.50 1.23
C LYS A 27 -10.18 15.05 2.60
N VAL A 28 -11.16 15.27 3.47
CA VAL A 28 -10.90 15.73 4.85
C VAL A 28 -10.14 14.68 5.66
N ALA A 29 -10.42 13.39 5.46
CA ALA A 29 -9.70 12.31 6.13
C ALA A 29 -8.24 12.23 5.67
N ILE A 30 -7.99 12.31 4.36
CA ILE A 30 -6.62 12.38 3.80
C ILE A 30 -5.89 13.62 4.34
N ALA A 31 -6.52 14.80 4.30
CA ALA A 31 -5.91 16.03 4.81
C ALA A 31 -5.48 15.92 6.28
N LYS A 32 -6.29 15.29 7.13
CA LYS A 32 -5.93 15.04 8.54
C LYS A 32 -4.76 14.07 8.69
N GLN A 33 -4.68 13.05 7.83
CA GLN A 33 -3.56 12.12 7.84
C GLN A 33 -2.28 12.81 7.33
N LEU A 34 -2.38 13.66 6.30
CA LEU A 34 -1.27 14.48 5.83
C LEU A 34 -0.75 15.43 6.92
N GLU A 35 -1.64 16.08 7.67
CA GLU A 35 -1.24 16.89 8.82
C GLU A 35 -0.51 16.06 9.89
N LYS A 36 -0.96 14.82 10.15
CA LYS A 36 -0.30 13.89 11.07
C LYS A 36 1.05 13.43 10.53
N TRP A 37 1.17 13.23 9.23
CA TRP A 37 2.43 12.91 8.54
C TRP A 37 3.44 14.08 8.58
N GLY A 38 2.99 15.30 8.94
CA GLY A 38 3.85 16.46 9.13
C GLY A 38 4.03 17.34 7.90
N ILE A 39 3.08 17.28 6.95
CA ILE A 39 3.10 18.13 5.76
C ILE A 39 3.01 19.61 6.12
N SER A 40 3.75 20.46 5.41
CA SER A 40 3.77 21.92 5.65
C SER A 40 2.54 22.62 5.08
N ALA A 41 2.10 22.19 3.88
CA ALA A 41 0.93 22.74 3.20
C ALA A 41 0.20 21.65 2.40
N ILE A 42 -1.10 21.85 2.18
CA ILE A 42 -1.96 20.99 1.34
C ILE A 42 -2.63 21.85 0.27
N GLU A 43 -2.49 21.49 -0.99
CA GLU A 43 -3.29 22.06 -2.06
C GLU A 43 -4.63 21.31 -2.12
N ALA A 44 -5.64 21.94 -1.50
CA ALA A 44 -6.91 21.30 -1.18
C ALA A 44 -7.86 21.16 -2.38
N GLY A 45 -7.61 21.90 -3.48
CA GLY A 45 -8.43 21.85 -4.68
C GLY A 45 -8.41 23.15 -5.47
N PHE A 46 -9.36 23.21 -6.43
CA PHE A 46 -9.58 24.37 -7.30
C PHE A 46 -11.01 24.95 -7.07
N PRO A 47 -11.18 25.89 -6.12
CA PRO A 47 -12.51 26.39 -5.72
C PRO A 47 -13.40 26.90 -6.83
N ALA A 48 -12.80 27.52 -7.86
CA ALA A 48 -13.53 28.06 -9.00
C ALA A 48 -14.00 26.99 -10.00
N ALA A 49 -13.56 25.74 -9.88
CA ALA A 49 -13.89 24.67 -10.83
C ALA A 49 -15.33 24.16 -10.67
N SER A 50 -15.82 24.03 -9.44
CA SER A 50 -17.17 23.56 -9.14
C SER A 50 -17.60 23.89 -7.71
N PRO A 51 -18.93 23.88 -7.40
CA PRO A 51 -19.43 24.03 -6.03
C PRO A 51 -18.89 22.98 -5.07
N ASP A 52 -18.71 21.74 -5.52
CA ASP A 52 -18.17 20.65 -4.69
C ASP A 52 -16.70 20.87 -4.37
N SER A 53 -15.89 21.32 -5.36
CA SER A 53 -14.51 21.70 -5.14
C SER A 53 -14.39 22.87 -4.15
N PHE A 54 -15.25 23.87 -4.27
CA PHE A 54 -15.32 24.98 -3.33
C PHE A 54 -15.60 24.49 -1.90
N THR A 55 -16.63 23.64 -1.74
CA THR A 55 -17.03 23.09 -0.44
C THR A 55 -15.92 22.21 0.15
N ALA A 56 -15.26 21.38 -0.67
CA ALA A 56 -14.16 20.54 -0.22
C ALA A 56 -13.01 21.36 0.36
N VAL A 57 -12.58 22.41 -0.35
CA VAL A 57 -11.52 23.33 0.13
C VAL A 57 -11.94 23.98 1.44
N GLN A 58 -13.20 24.43 1.57
CA GLN A 58 -13.73 25.05 2.78
C GLN A 58 -13.72 24.08 3.98
N GLU A 59 -14.13 22.84 3.77
CA GLU A 59 -14.17 21.85 4.86
C GLU A 59 -12.76 21.41 5.29
N ILE A 60 -11.81 21.30 4.35
CA ILE A 60 -10.39 21.08 4.66
C ILE A 60 -9.83 22.27 5.43
N ALA A 61 -10.10 23.51 4.99
CA ALA A 61 -9.65 24.73 5.65
C ALA A 61 -10.07 24.78 7.13
N LYS A 62 -11.32 24.43 7.43
CA LYS A 62 -11.84 24.34 8.81
C LYS A 62 -11.20 23.21 9.64
N ALA A 63 -10.82 22.11 8.99
CA ALA A 63 -10.30 20.92 9.66
C ALA A 63 -8.83 21.04 10.05
N MET A 64 -8.02 21.78 9.31
CA MET A 64 -6.56 21.90 9.53
C MET A 64 -6.24 22.80 10.72
N LYS A 65 -5.29 22.36 11.55
CA LYS A 65 -4.87 23.07 12.78
C LYS A 65 -3.47 23.63 12.71
N LYS A 66 -2.57 22.95 12.00
CA LYS A 66 -1.14 23.28 11.93
C LYS A 66 -0.65 23.44 10.49
N THR A 67 -1.28 22.74 9.56
CA THR A 67 -0.91 22.71 8.15
C THR A 67 -1.55 23.88 7.40
N ALA A 68 -0.82 24.53 6.52
CA ALA A 68 -1.35 25.54 5.64
C ALA A 68 -2.27 24.92 4.58
N VAL A 69 -3.30 25.65 4.16
CA VAL A 69 -4.23 25.19 3.13
C VAL A 69 -4.15 26.15 1.94
N THR A 70 -3.86 25.56 0.78
CA THR A 70 -3.67 26.27 -0.48
C THR A 70 -4.85 25.99 -1.41
N GLY A 71 -5.35 27.02 -2.06
CA GLY A 71 -6.32 26.91 -3.16
C GLY A 71 -5.68 27.31 -4.48
N LEU A 72 -5.95 26.53 -5.55
CA LEU A 72 -5.47 26.84 -6.90
C LEU A 72 -6.37 27.86 -7.58
N ALA A 73 -5.76 28.82 -8.30
CA ALA A 73 -6.44 29.84 -9.07
C ALA A 73 -5.71 30.12 -10.40
N ARG A 74 -6.47 30.21 -11.48
CA ARG A 74 -5.93 30.82 -12.70
C ARG A 74 -5.67 32.31 -12.46
N SER A 75 -4.83 32.91 -13.30
CA SER A 75 -4.62 34.36 -13.30
C SER A 75 -5.87 35.11 -13.82
N VAL A 76 -6.96 35.03 -13.01
CA VAL A 76 -8.22 35.76 -13.17
C VAL A 76 -8.83 36.09 -11.81
N LYS A 77 -9.38 37.31 -11.67
CA LYS A 77 -9.88 37.80 -10.37
C LYS A 77 -10.96 36.93 -9.75
N SER A 78 -11.89 36.40 -10.57
CA SER A 78 -12.96 35.53 -10.07
C SER A 78 -12.46 34.25 -9.39
N ASP A 79 -11.37 33.65 -9.90
CA ASP A 79 -10.76 32.46 -9.31
C ASP A 79 -10.08 32.80 -7.97
N ILE A 80 -9.37 33.93 -7.93
CA ILE A 80 -8.73 34.46 -6.73
C ILE A 80 -9.78 34.77 -5.64
N ASP A 81 -10.91 35.38 -6.03
CA ASP A 81 -12.02 35.64 -5.11
C ASP A 81 -12.65 34.34 -4.58
N ALA A 82 -12.86 33.34 -5.46
CA ALA A 82 -13.37 32.03 -5.03
C ALA A 82 -12.42 31.35 -4.03
N CYS A 83 -11.09 31.41 -4.24
CA CYS A 83 -10.09 30.92 -3.29
C CYS A 83 -10.18 31.66 -1.95
N TYR A 84 -10.29 33.00 -2.00
CA TYR A 84 -10.38 33.80 -0.77
C TYR A 84 -11.60 33.43 0.06
N GLU A 85 -12.76 33.31 -0.57
CA GLU A 85 -14.00 32.92 0.13
C GLU A 85 -13.96 31.48 0.68
N ALA A 86 -13.36 30.53 -0.08
CA ALA A 86 -13.23 29.16 0.36
C ALA A 86 -12.24 29.00 1.55
N LEU A 87 -11.21 29.83 1.61
CA LEU A 87 -10.13 29.74 2.60
C LEU A 87 -10.26 30.70 3.76
N LYS A 88 -11.33 31.50 3.84
CA LYS A 88 -11.51 32.52 4.90
C LYS A 88 -11.48 31.98 6.33
N ASP A 89 -11.88 30.71 6.51
CA ASP A 89 -11.88 30.05 7.82
C ASP A 89 -10.58 29.25 8.08
N ALA A 90 -9.63 29.23 7.13
CA ALA A 90 -8.34 28.59 7.31
C ALA A 90 -7.47 29.35 8.31
N LYS A 91 -6.76 28.60 9.15
CA LYS A 91 -5.81 29.21 10.09
C LYS A 91 -4.57 29.77 9.40
N TYR A 92 -4.13 29.11 8.34
CA TYR A 92 -2.97 29.47 7.52
C TYR A 92 -3.34 29.38 6.04
N PRO A 93 -4.11 30.37 5.51
CA PRO A 93 -4.53 30.36 4.12
C PRO A 93 -3.39 30.73 3.18
N GLN A 94 -3.26 30.02 2.09
CA GLN A 94 -2.34 30.31 0.99
C GLN A 94 -3.09 30.26 -0.35
N ILE A 95 -2.61 30.99 -1.35
CA ILE A 95 -3.14 30.91 -2.70
C ILE A 95 -2.04 30.53 -3.69
N HIS A 96 -2.36 29.67 -4.64
CA HIS A 96 -1.50 29.28 -5.75
C HIS A 96 -2.08 29.83 -7.05
N VAL A 97 -1.41 30.83 -7.65
CA VAL A 97 -1.82 31.47 -8.91
C VAL A 97 -0.94 30.96 -10.03
N PHE A 98 -1.52 30.60 -11.17
CA PHE A 98 -0.74 30.12 -12.31
C PHE A 98 -1.19 30.72 -13.64
N ILE A 99 -0.24 30.78 -14.58
CA ILE A 99 -0.48 31.06 -15.99
C ILE A 99 0.60 30.37 -16.84
N ALA A 100 0.20 29.83 -17.98
CA ALA A 100 1.14 29.14 -18.86
C ALA A 100 2.07 30.11 -19.59
N THR A 101 3.35 29.74 -19.72
CA THR A 101 4.40 30.65 -20.23
C THR A 101 5.18 30.12 -21.43
N SER A 102 5.12 28.81 -21.74
CA SER A 102 5.84 28.23 -22.87
C SER A 102 5.30 28.72 -24.24
N PRO A 103 6.15 28.71 -25.29
CA PRO A 103 5.74 29.11 -26.63
C PRO A 103 4.50 28.39 -27.16
N ILE A 104 4.41 27.08 -26.86
CA ILE A 104 3.29 26.25 -27.29
C ILE A 104 2.00 26.70 -26.61
N HIS A 105 2.04 26.89 -25.28
CA HIS A 105 0.86 27.30 -24.53
C HIS A 105 0.46 28.74 -24.81
N ARG A 106 1.41 29.65 -24.96
CA ARG A 106 1.11 31.04 -25.36
C ARG A 106 0.38 31.09 -26.70
N LYS A 107 0.85 30.28 -27.68
CA LYS A 107 0.29 30.28 -29.03
C LYS A 107 -1.07 29.55 -29.13
N TYR A 108 -1.17 28.35 -28.58
CA TYR A 108 -2.31 27.46 -28.86
C TYR A 108 -3.36 27.41 -27.73
N LYS A 109 -2.97 27.68 -26.48
CA LYS A 109 -3.87 27.65 -25.32
C LYS A 109 -4.37 29.04 -24.96
N LEU A 110 -3.49 30.01 -24.88
CA LEU A 110 -3.82 31.34 -24.37
C LEU A 110 -4.01 32.40 -25.48
N ASN A 111 -3.37 32.24 -26.64
CA ASN A 111 -3.31 33.21 -27.71
C ASN A 111 -2.84 34.60 -27.19
N LYS A 112 -1.72 34.62 -26.43
CA LYS A 112 -1.17 35.82 -25.78
C LYS A 112 0.29 36.02 -26.13
N SER A 113 0.70 37.30 -26.23
CA SER A 113 2.12 37.72 -26.35
C SER A 113 2.85 37.56 -25.00
N LYS A 114 4.18 37.68 -25.01
CA LYS A 114 5.00 37.72 -23.79
C LYS A 114 4.61 38.88 -22.89
N GLU A 115 4.39 40.04 -23.46
CA GLU A 115 4.02 41.30 -22.77
C GLU A 115 2.65 41.13 -22.07
N GLU A 116 1.66 40.55 -22.75
CA GLU A 116 0.34 40.30 -22.18
C GLU A 116 0.39 39.28 -21.04
N ILE A 117 1.30 38.30 -21.10
CA ILE A 117 1.56 37.37 -19.99
C ILE A 117 2.14 38.10 -18.79
N LEU A 118 3.17 38.92 -18.97
CA LEU A 118 3.80 39.70 -17.89
C LEU A 118 2.81 40.68 -17.24
N GLU A 119 1.96 41.33 -18.04
CA GLU A 119 0.93 42.24 -17.51
C GLU A 119 -0.11 41.46 -16.69
N SER A 120 -0.56 40.27 -17.17
CA SER A 120 -1.47 39.41 -16.46
C SER A 120 -0.87 38.94 -15.13
N ILE A 121 0.40 38.53 -15.09
CA ILE A 121 1.10 38.16 -13.87
C ILE A 121 1.11 39.30 -12.86
N LYS A 122 1.56 40.49 -13.30
CA LYS A 122 1.62 41.68 -12.45
C LYS A 122 0.25 42.01 -11.84
N GLU A 123 -0.81 42.01 -12.66
CA GLU A 123 -2.16 42.32 -12.20
C GLU A 123 -2.66 41.29 -11.18
N HIS A 124 -2.63 40.01 -11.52
CA HIS A 124 -3.32 38.96 -10.73
C HIS A 124 -2.52 38.53 -9.51
N VAL A 125 -1.18 38.50 -9.57
CA VAL A 125 -0.35 38.24 -8.38
C VAL A 125 -0.46 39.41 -7.39
N SER A 126 -0.45 40.67 -7.83
CA SER A 126 -0.69 41.81 -6.95
C SER A 126 -2.09 41.78 -6.34
N TYR A 127 -3.10 41.38 -7.12
CA TYR A 127 -4.46 41.21 -6.61
C TYR A 127 -4.55 40.08 -5.58
N ALA A 128 -3.95 38.93 -5.83
CA ALA A 128 -3.86 37.86 -4.86
C ALA A 128 -3.13 38.30 -3.57
N ARG A 129 -2.01 39.04 -3.72
CA ARG A 129 -1.25 39.56 -2.58
C ARG A 129 -2.05 40.56 -1.73
N SER A 130 -3.02 41.25 -2.30
CA SER A 130 -3.92 42.13 -1.53
C SER A 130 -4.88 41.38 -0.63
N LYS A 131 -5.09 40.07 -0.86
CA LYS A 131 -6.01 39.20 -0.12
C LYS A 131 -5.32 38.16 0.75
N PHE A 132 -4.14 37.69 0.33
CA PHE A 132 -3.38 36.64 1.01
C PHE A 132 -1.98 37.14 1.41
N GLU A 133 -1.55 36.74 2.58
CA GLU A 133 -0.18 37.00 3.04
C GLU A 133 0.83 36.10 2.33
N VAL A 134 0.44 34.89 1.97
CA VAL A 134 1.26 33.91 1.26
C VAL A 134 0.67 33.68 -0.13
N VAL A 135 1.46 34.03 -1.15
CA VAL A 135 1.10 33.85 -2.56
C VAL A 135 2.16 33.00 -3.25
N GLU A 136 1.76 31.89 -3.78
CA GLU A 136 2.55 31.06 -4.67
C GLU A 136 2.21 31.36 -6.11
N PHE A 137 3.22 31.40 -6.96
CA PHE A 137 3.07 31.62 -8.39
C PHE A 137 3.77 30.53 -9.19
N SER A 138 3.05 29.98 -10.21
CA SER A 138 3.57 28.99 -11.16
C SER A 138 3.51 29.48 -12.60
N PRO A 139 4.66 29.57 -13.29
CA PRO A 139 4.71 29.64 -14.75
C PRO A 139 4.45 28.23 -15.33
N GLU A 140 3.19 27.89 -15.60
CA GLU A 140 2.85 26.56 -16.15
C GLU A 140 3.70 26.28 -17.40
N ASP A 141 4.23 25.03 -17.47
CA ASP A 141 5.16 24.59 -18.53
C ASP A 141 6.50 25.36 -18.52
N ALA A 142 7.03 25.60 -17.32
CA ALA A 142 8.25 26.39 -17.10
C ALA A 142 9.45 25.76 -17.79
N THR A 143 9.58 24.46 -17.80
CA THR A 143 10.74 23.74 -18.36
C THR A 143 10.84 23.86 -19.89
N ARG A 144 9.74 24.15 -20.58
CA ARG A 144 9.71 24.42 -22.03
C ARG A 144 9.57 25.90 -22.35
N THR A 145 9.62 26.76 -21.34
CA THR A 145 9.66 28.22 -21.50
C THR A 145 11.10 28.67 -21.78
N GLU A 146 11.31 29.65 -22.69
CA GLU A 146 12.62 30.21 -22.95
C GLU A 146 13.23 30.78 -21.67
N LEU A 147 14.45 30.39 -21.31
CA LEU A 147 15.05 30.66 -20.00
C LEU A 147 15.09 32.15 -19.65
N ASP A 148 15.43 33.01 -20.63
CA ASP A 148 15.45 34.48 -20.46
C ASP A 148 14.05 35.05 -20.21
N PHE A 149 13.03 34.46 -20.81
CA PHE A 149 11.64 34.85 -20.57
C PHE A 149 11.14 34.29 -19.23
N LEU A 150 11.52 33.08 -18.85
CA LEU A 150 11.21 32.52 -17.54
C LEU A 150 11.76 33.40 -16.41
N LEU A 151 12.97 33.94 -16.56
CA LEU A 151 13.53 34.88 -15.60
C LEU A 151 12.66 36.14 -15.48
N GLN A 152 12.22 36.72 -16.62
CA GLN A 152 11.34 37.90 -16.63
C GLN A 152 9.99 37.60 -15.96
N VAL A 153 9.42 36.45 -16.22
CA VAL A 153 8.18 35.95 -15.61
C VAL A 153 8.31 35.85 -14.09
N VAL A 154 9.36 35.18 -13.62
CA VAL A 154 9.61 34.99 -12.18
C VAL A 154 9.89 36.36 -11.52
N GLN A 155 10.72 37.22 -12.12
CA GLN A 155 10.98 38.55 -11.60
C GLN A 155 9.68 39.36 -11.47
N THR A 156 8.82 39.33 -12.49
CA THR A 156 7.52 40.03 -12.47
C THR A 156 6.61 39.51 -11.33
N ALA A 157 6.57 38.21 -11.14
CA ALA A 157 5.77 37.62 -10.05
C ALA A 157 6.33 38.00 -8.67
N VAL A 158 7.64 37.97 -8.50
CA VAL A 158 8.31 38.40 -7.26
C VAL A 158 8.03 39.87 -6.98
N ASP A 159 8.19 40.76 -7.98
CA ASP A 159 7.92 42.19 -7.84
C ASP A 159 6.45 42.48 -7.51
N ALA A 160 5.52 41.64 -8.05
CA ALA A 160 4.09 41.73 -7.79
C ALA A 160 3.68 41.18 -6.40
N GLY A 161 4.59 40.53 -5.68
CA GLY A 161 4.35 40.09 -4.29
C GLY A 161 4.32 38.60 -4.05
N ALA A 162 4.65 37.76 -5.01
CA ALA A 162 4.80 36.33 -4.79
C ALA A 162 5.87 36.06 -3.71
N THR A 163 5.58 35.08 -2.85
CA THR A 163 6.46 34.62 -1.76
C THR A 163 7.02 33.24 -2.01
N TYR A 164 6.30 32.44 -2.83
CA TYR A 164 6.74 31.15 -3.33
C TYR A 164 6.74 31.17 -4.86
N ILE A 165 7.75 30.59 -5.45
CA ILE A 165 7.87 30.40 -6.89
C ILE A 165 7.98 28.92 -7.19
N ASN A 166 6.93 28.36 -7.75
CA ASN A 166 6.90 27.01 -8.23
C ASN A 166 7.43 26.95 -9.67
N ILE A 167 8.21 25.96 -10.00
CA ILE A 167 8.75 25.74 -11.36
C ILE A 167 8.24 24.38 -11.86
N PRO A 168 7.11 24.35 -12.59
CA PRO A 168 6.53 23.08 -13.00
C PRO A 168 7.22 22.47 -14.25
N ASP A 169 7.62 21.21 -14.12
CA ASP A 169 7.91 20.32 -15.25
C ASP A 169 6.62 19.60 -15.65
N THR A 170 5.75 20.35 -16.30
CA THR A 170 4.34 19.99 -16.54
C THR A 170 4.15 18.73 -17.38
N VAL A 171 5.12 18.36 -18.19
CA VAL A 171 5.07 17.18 -19.07
C VAL A 171 6.19 16.18 -18.79
N GLY A 172 6.86 16.31 -17.64
CA GLY A 172 7.92 15.37 -17.23
C GLY A 172 9.05 15.28 -18.24
N PHE A 173 9.50 16.43 -18.76
CA PHE A 173 10.38 16.54 -19.92
C PHE A 173 11.86 16.59 -19.59
N THR A 174 12.23 17.13 -18.41
CA THR A 174 13.62 17.44 -18.07
C THR A 174 14.37 16.28 -17.43
N THR A 175 15.69 16.33 -17.53
CA THR A 175 16.63 15.53 -16.74
C THR A 175 17.00 16.24 -15.43
N PRO A 176 17.54 15.53 -14.41
CA PRO A 176 17.90 16.15 -13.14
C PRO A 176 18.91 17.30 -13.25
N GLU A 177 19.90 17.18 -14.12
CA GLU A 177 20.90 18.23 -14.35
C GLU A 177 20.27 19.48 -14.97
N GLU A 178 19.44 19.31 -15.99
CA GLU A 178 18.72 20.43 -16.65
C GLU A 178 17.80 21.12 -15.65
N TYR A 179 17.00 20.36 -14.92
CA TYR A 179 16.05 20.91 -13.96
C TYR A 179 16.74 21.64 -12.81
N GLY A 180 17.77 21.03 -12.22
CA GLY A 180 18.57 21.66 -11.18
C GLY A 180 19.25 22.95 -11.65
N SER A 181 19.70 23.00 -12.91
CA SER A 181 20.32 24.21 -13.49
C SER A 181 19.34 25.37 -13.61
N ILE A 182 18.06 25.12 -13.91
CA ILE A 182 17.01 26.14 -13.94
C ILE A 182 16.84 26.78 -12.55
N PHE A 183 16.80 26.00 -11.48
CA PHE A 183 16.71 26.54 -10.12
C PHE A 183 17.91 27.41 -9.78
N LYS A 184 19.10 26.89 -10.04
CA LYS A 184 20.32 27.65 -9.79
C LYS A 184 20.31 28.97 -10.56
N TYR A 185 19.96 28.93 -11.85
CA TYR A 185 19.91 30.14 -12.69
C TYR A 185 18.91 31.17 -12.15
N LEU A 186 17.70 30.77 -11.79
CA LEU A 186 16.68 31.67 -11.27
C LEU A 186 17.08 32.26 -9.91
N ILE A 187 17.58 31.45 -8.99
CA ILE A 187 18.00 31.89 -7.67
C ILE A 187 19.15 32.88 -7.75
N ASP A 188 20.10 32.67 -8.66
CA ASP A 188 21.27 33.55 -8.84
C ASP A 188 20.92 34.87 -9.53
N ASN A 189 19.85 34.96 -10.34
CA ASN A 189 19.57 36.10 -11.19
C ASN A 189 18.31 36.92 -10.80
N VAL A 190 17.36 36.36 -10.05
CA VAL A 190 16.19 37.12 -9.58
C VAL A 190 16.63 38.14 -8.51
N GLN A 191 16.29 39.38 -8.73
CA GLN A 191 16.65 40.49 -7.85
C GLN A 191 15.53 40.73 -6.82
N THR A 192 15.84 40.60 -5.54
CA THR A 192 14.88 40.85 -4.45
C THR A 192 15.59 41.05 -3.12
N ASP A 193 15.02 41.87 -2.25
CA ASP A 193 15.40 42.00 -0.82
C ASP A 193 14.59 41.10 0.12
N ARG A 194 13.60 40.36 -0.43
CA ARG A 194 12.73 39.45 0.31
C ARG A 194 13.22 38.02 0.20
N GLN A 195 12.93 37.21 1.19
CA GLN A 195 13.10 35.78 1.09
C GLN A 195 12.04 35.20 0.14
N ILE A 196 12.47 34.53 -0.90
CA ILE A 196 11.62 33.77 -1.82
C ILE A 196 11.94 32.30 -1.68
N ILE A 197 10.89 31.49 -1.58
CA ILE A 197 11.01 30.03 -1.54
C ILE A 197 10.70 29.48 -2.92
N TYR A 198 11.65 28.74 -3.48
CA TYR A 198 11.49 28.06 -4.76
C TYR A 198 11.04 26.62 -4.53
N SER A 199 10.12 26.14 -5.38
CA SER A 199 9.49 24.82 -5.28
C SER A 199 9.51 24.06 -6.60
N PRO A 200 10.03 22.83 -6.69
CA PRO A 200 9.82 21.96 -7.84
C PRO A 200 8.42 21.35 -7.82
N HIS A 201 7.83 21.22 -9.01
CA HIS A 201 6.65 20.42 -9.27
C HIS A 201 6.90 19.59 -10.53
N CYS A 202 6.98 18.26 -10.40
CA CYS A 202 7.43 17.40 -11.49
C CYS A 202 6.42 16.32 -11.80
N HIS A 203 6.04 16.19 -13.08
CA HIS A 203 5.35 15.01 -13.59
C HIS A 203 6.37 13.90 -13.96
N ASP A 204 5.92 12.64 -13.97
CA ASP A 204 6.79 11.47 -14.01
C ASP A 204 6.82 10.77 -15.39
N ASP A 205 6.52 11.49 -16.46
CA ASP A 205 6.40 10.94 -17.82
C ASP A 205 7.66 10.21 -18.31
N LEU A 206 8.85 10.66 -17.89
CA LEU A 206 10.13 9.99 -18.14
C LEU A 206 10.68 9.20 -16.94
N GLY A 207 9.91 9.04 -15.84
CA GLY A 207 10.34 8.34 -14.64
C GLY A 207 11.41 9.10 -13.83
N MET A 208 11.44 10.43 -13.91
CA MET A 208 12.49 11.27 -13.28
C MET A 208 11.95 12.27 -12.26
N ALA A 209 10.66 12.26 -11.97
CA ALA A 209 10.04 13.30 -11.14
C ALA A 209 10.68 13.45 -9.75
N VAL A 210 10.93 12.33 -9.06
CA VAL A 210 11.61 12.34 -7.75
C VAL A 210 13.06 12.82 -7.89
N ALA A 211 13.78 12.35 -8.89
CA ALA A 211 15.17 12.74 -9.14
C ALA A 211 15.29 14.22 -9.48
N ASN A 212 14.38 14.75 -10.31
CA ASN A 212 14.30 16.18 -10.65
C ASN A 212 14.01 17.02 -9.39
N SER A 213 13.04 16.63 -8.57
CA SER A 213 12.72 17.32 -7.32
C SER A 213 13.91 17.37 -6.36
N LEU A 214 14.64 16.26 -6.21
CA LEU A 214 15.85 16.20 -5.40
C LEU A 214 17.01 17.04 -5.98
N ALA A 215 17.13 17.10 -7.32
CA ALA A 215 18.10 17.98 -7.98
C ALA A 215 17.78 19.47 -7.72
N ALA A 216 16.50 19.85 -7.75
CA ALA A 216 16.06 21.20 -7.39
C ALA A 216 16.40 21.52 -5.92
N VAL A 217 16.15 20.61 -4.99
CA VAL A 217 16.54 20.76 -3.58
C VAL A 217 18.06 20.97 -3.47
N LYS A 218 18.87 20.17 -4.17
CA LYS A 218 20.33 20.32 -4.19
C LYS A 218 20.77 21.70 -4.69
N ASN A 219 20.01 22.30 -5.59
CA ASN A 219 20.28 23.60 -6.19
C ASN A 219 19.52 24.77 -5.54
N GLY A 220 18.95 24.59 -4.35
CA GLY A 220 18.44 25.70 -3.55
C GLY A 220 16.94 25.75 -3.33
N ALA A 221 16.15 24.85 -3.91
CA ALA A 221 14.71 24.80 -3.62
C ALA A 221 14.45 24.57 -2.13
N GLY A 222 13.56 25.36 -1.56
CA GLY A 222 13.21 25.35 -0.13
C GLY A 222 11.91 24.60 0.18
N ARG A 223 11.12 24.27 -0.84
CA ARG A 223 9.92 23.44 -0.77
C ARG A 223 9.99 22.38 -1.87
N VAL A 224 9.25 21.28 -1.72
CA VAL A 224 8.95 20.31 -2.78
C VAL A 224 7.44 20.11 -2.87
N GLU A 225 6.95 19.88 -4.09
CA GLU A 225 5.56 19.56 -4.38
C GLU A 225 5.46 18.19 -5.03
N GLY A 226 4.34 17.51 -4.78
CA GLY A 226 4.05 16.22 -5.33
C GLY A 226 2.83 15.60 -4.69
N THR A 227 2.67 14.31 -4.89
CA THR A 227 1.53 13.56 -4.38
C THR A 227 1.99 12.34 -3.60
N ILE A 228 1.17 11.87 -2.70
CA ILE A 228 1.39 10.56 -2.07
C ILE A 228 1.23 9.48 -3.14
N ASN A 229 2.13 8.51 -3.14
CA ASN A 229 2.23 7.41 -4.12
C ASN A 229 2.51 7.87 -5.56
N GLY A 230 2.76 9.15 -5.79
CA GLY A 230 3.01 9.68 -7.12
C GLY A 230 1.79 9.69 -8.04
N ILE A 231 0.56 9.67 -7.50
CA ILE A 231 -0.67 9.69 -8.31
C ILE A 231 -0.82 11.02 -9.07
N GLY A 232 -1.55 11.02 -10.19
CA GLY A 232 -1.79 12.20 -11.01
C GLY A 232 -2.14 11.85 -12.45
N GLU A 233 -2.22 12.86 -13.31
CA GLU A 233 -2.45 12.65 -14.73
C GLU A 233 -1.29 11.86 -15.39
N ARG A 234 -1.58 11.11 -16.43
CA ARG A 234 -0.62 10.34 -17.25
C ARG A 234 0.21 9.36 -16.41
N ALA A 235 1.51 9.64 -16.20
CA ALA A 235 2.42 8.84 -15.37
C ALA A 235 2.45 9.29 -13.89
N GLY A 236 1.71 10.35 -13.54
CA GLY A 236 1.63 10.87 -12.18
C GLY A 236 2.66 11.96 -11.86
N ASN A 237 2.83 12.20 -10.57
CA ASN A 237 3.67 13.24 -10.00
C ASN A 237 4.89 12.66 -9.27
N ALA A 238 5.78 13.53 -8.81
CA ALA A 238 6.81 13.16 -7.84
C ALA A 238 6.17 12.59 -6.56
N ALA A 239 6.63 11.40 -6.13
CA ALA A 239 6.16 10.75 -4.93
C ALA A 239 6.80 11.38 -3.68
N LEU A 240 6.00 12.03 -2.86
CA LEU A 240 6.49 12.79 -1.70
C LEU A 240 7.15 11.90 -0.65
N GLU A 241 6.65 10.69 -0.46
CA GLU A 241 7.23 9.72 0.46
C GLU A 241 8.65 9.32 0.06
N GLU A 242 8.91 9.20 -1.23
CA GLU A 242 10.24 8.86 -1.75
C GLU A 242 11.23 10.03 -1.53
N ILE A 243 10.78 11.26 -1.78
CA ILE A 243 11.59 12.47 -1.53
C ILE A 243 11.88 12.61 -0.03
N ALA A 244 10.88 12.43 0.84
CA ALA A 244 11.04 12.57 2.29
C ALA A 244 12.05 11.57 2.85
N VAL A 245 11.96 10.30 2.44
CA VAL A 245 12.90 9.25 2.85
C VAL A 245 14.30 9.52 2.27
N ALA A 246 14.42 9.91 1.00
CA ALA A 246 15.70 10.23 0.38
C ALA A 246 16.41 11.40 1.10
N LEU A 247 15.69 12.46 1.46
CA LEU A 247 16.24 13.57 2.23
C LEU A 247 16.69 13.13 3.64
N ASN A 248 15.94 12.27 4.29
CA ASN A 248 16.30 11.74 5.60
C ASN A 248 17.56 10.86 5.55
N ILE A 249 17.65 9.91 4.62
CA ILE A 249 18.79 8.98 4.50
C ILE A 249 20.05 9.69 4.00
N ARG A 250 19.90 10.73 3.19
CA ARG A 250 21.03 11.43 2.55
C ARG A 250 21.16 12.90 2.99
N GLN A 251 20.82 13.20 4.26
CA GLN A 251 20.86 14.54 4.84
C GLN A 251 22.19 15.27 4.59
N GLU A 252 23.31 14.57 4.80
CA GLU A 252 24.65 15.16 4.58
C GLU A 252 24.87 15.55 3.11
N TYR A 253 24.37 14.74 2.18
CA TYR A 253 24.53 15.03 0.75
C TYR A 253 23.66 16.22 0.29
N TYR A 254 22.41 16.28 0.74
CA TYR A 254 21.48 17.35 0.35
C TYR A 254 21.61 18.61 1.21
N GLN A 255 22.30 18.53 2.36
CA GLN A 255 22.40 19.60 3.37
C GLN A 255 20.98 20.12 3.76
N ALA A 256 20.03 19.19 3.85
CA ALA A 256 18.61 19.45 4.07
C ALA A 256 18.01 18.45 5.03
N GLU A 257 16.97 18.90 5.72
CA GLU A 257 16.14 18.09 6.61
C GLU A 257 14.66 18.39 6.35
N THR A 258 13.76 17.54 6.84
CA THR A 258 12.32 17.70 6.67
C THR A 258 11.58 17.52 7.98
N SER A 259 10.39 18.12 8.11
CA SER A 259 9.47 17.94 9.24
C SER A 259 8.58 16.68 9.12
N ILE A 260 8.74 15.89 8.07
CA ILE A 260 7.91 14.72 7.82
C ILE A 260 8.13 13.65 8.90
N VAL A 261 7.03 13.14 9.44
CA VAL A 261 6.97 12.08 10.45
C VAL A 261 7.00 10.73 9.71
N LEU A 262 8.19 10.25 9.40
CA LEU A 262 8.40 9.12 8.49
C LEU A 262 7.67 7.83 8.91
N ASN A 263 7.49 7.57 10.20
CA ASN A 263 6.76 6.37 10.68
C ASN A 263 5.24 6.42 10.42
N GLU A 264 4.70 7.51 9.90
CA GLU A 264 3.33 7.62 9.39
C GLU A 264 3.23 7.39 7.87
N THR A 265 4.35 7.14 7.19
CA THR A 265 4.41 7.06 5.72
C THR A 265 3.54 5.94 5.16
N ILE A 266 3.64 4.72 5.69
CA ILE A 266 2.83 3.58 5.24
C ILE A 266 1.34 3.87 5.46
N ASN A 267 0.94 4.35 6.64
CA ASN A 267 -0.45 4.69 6.93
C ASN A 267 -1.01 5.73 5.95
N THR A 268 -0.18 6.71 5.56
CA THR A 268 -0.56 7.77 4.62
C THR A 268 -0.71 7.21 3.21
N SER A 269 0.25 6.41 2.75
CA SER A 269 0.22 5.74 1.45
C SER A 269 -0.99 4.82 1.31
N GLU A 270 -1.26 3.97 2.30
CA GLU A 270 -2.40 3.05 2.31
C GLU A 270 -3.75 3.79 2.31
N MET A 271 -3.86 4.89 3.05
CA MET A 271 -5.09 5.69 3.06
C MET A 271 -5.38 6.31 1.69
N VAL A 272 -4.37 6.91 1.05
CA VAL A 272 -4.51 7.50 -0.30
C VAL A 272 -4.83 6.41 -1.32
N SER A 273 -4.12 5.28 -1.30
CA SER A 273 -4.38 4.14 -2.19
C SER A 273 -5.81 3.61 -2.05
N ARG A 274 -6.28 3.42 -0.81
CA ARG A 274 -7.62 2.93 -0.52
C ARG A 274 -8.73 3.87 -1.01
N PHE A 275 -8.59 5.17 -0.79
CA PHE A 275 -9.62 6.14 -1.16
C PHE A 275 -9.59 6.49 -2.65
N SER A 276 -8.42 6.56 -3.26
CA SER A 276 -8.27 6.80 -4.70
C SER A 276 -8.63 5.57 -5.54
N GLY A 277 -8.60 4.36 -4.97
CA GLY A 277 -8.74 3.11 -5.70
C GLY A 277 -7.52 2.74 -6.56
N ILE A 278 -6.43 3.50 -6.46
CA ILE A 278 -5.19 3.24 -7.20
C ILE A 278 -4.27 2.37 -6.32
N PRO A 279 -4.03 1.10 -6.69
CA PRO A 279 -3.18 0.21 -5.89
C PRO A 279 -1.72 0.63 -5.97
N VAL A 280 -1.00 0.51 -4.85
CA VAL A 280 0.45 0.69 -4.83
C VAL A 280 1.12 -0.54 -5.44
N PRO A 281 1.95 -0.40 -6.49
CA PRO A 281 2.72 -1.51 -7.05
C PRO A 281 3.61 -2.16 -5.99
N LYS A 282 3.68 -3.50 -5.97
CA LYS A 282 4.48 -4.23 -4.97
C LYS A 282 5.96 -3.81 -4.95
N ASN A 283 6.51 -3.43 -6.10
CA ASN A 283 7.91 -2.98 -6.27
C ASN A 283 8.11 -1.47 -6.16
N LYS A 284 7.08 -0.70 -5.73
CA LYS A 284 7.24 0.75 -5.54
C LYS A 284 8.25 1.01 -4.42
N ALA A 285 9.11 1.99 -4.63
CA ALA A 285 10.09 2.38 -3.62
C ALA A 285 9.37 2.84 -2.33
N VAL A 286 9.98 2.58 -1.18
CA VAL A 286 9.55 2.99 0.16
C VAL A 286 8.25 2.33 0.65
N VAL A 287 7.17 2.31 -0.13
CA VAL A 287 5.82 1.90 0.32
C VAL A 287 5.30 0.63 -0.34
N GLY A 288 5.99 0.10 -1.33
CA GLY A 288 5.59 -1.14 -2.01
C GLY A 288 5.76 -2.36 -1.10
N GLY A 289 4.88 -3.35 -1.22
CA GLY A 289 4.90 -4.56 -0.39
C GLY A 289 6.22 -5.35 -0.45
N ASN A 290 7.01 -5.19 -1.52
CA ASN A 290 8.32 -5.84 -1.66
C ASN A 290 9.50 -4.96 -1.20
N ALA A 291 9.25 -3.72 -0.76
CA ALA A 291 10.33 -2.76 -0.45
C ALA A 291 11.29 -3.25 0.65
N PHE A 292 10.83 -4.17 1.51
CA PHE A 292 11.58 -4.75 2.62
C PHE A 292 11.67 -6.28 2.52
N SER A 293 11.57 -6.83 1.31
CA SER A 293 11.52 -8.27 1.08
C SER A 293 12.77 -8.76 0.37
N HIS A 294 13.36 -9.84 0.87
CA HIS A 294 14.55 -10.46 0.29
C HIS A 294 14.30 -11.95 0.05
N GLU A 295 14.34 -12.39 -1.20
CA GLU A 295 14.11 -13.78 -1.57
C GLU A 295 15.42 -14.58 -1.72
N SER A 296 16.51 -13.91 -2.12
CA SER A 296 17.81 -14.55 -2.30
C SER A 296 18.39 -15.02 -0.97
N GLY A 297 18.77 -16.30 -0.86
CA GLY A 297 19.38 -16.85 0.36
C GLY A 297 20.67 -16.16 0.80
N ILE A 298 21.47 -15.62 -0.15
CA ILE A 298 22.67 -14.84 0.15
C ILE A 298 22.31 -13.51 0.81
N HIS A 299 21.25 -12.84 0.32
CA HIS A 299 20.78 -11.58 0.91
C HIS A 299 20.17 -11.83 2.29
N GLN A 300 19.37 -12.88 2.45
CA GLN A 300 18.79 -13.26 3.74
C GLN A 300 19.87 -13.54 4.79
N ASP A 301 20.93 -14.31 4.44
CA ASP A 301 22.08 -14.57 5.34
C ASP A 301 22.81 -13.27 5.71
N GLY A 302 22.96 -12.34 4.76
CA GLY A 302 23.56 -11.03 5.02
C GLY A 302 22.77 -10.21 6.03
N ILE A 303 21.45 -10.09 5.82
CA ILE A 303 20.54 -9.33 6.70
C ILE A 303 20.49 -9.92 8.11
N LEU A 304 20.43 -11.24 8.24
CA LEU A 304 20.45 -11.92 9.53
C LEU A 304 21.73 -11.62 10.34
N LYS A 305 22.86 -11.42 9.64
CA LYS A 305 24.12 -11.02 10.26
C LYS A 305 24.16 -9.53 10.61
N ASN A 306 23.69 -8.69 9.69
CA ASN A 306 23.55 -7.25 9.88
C ASN A 306 22.63 -6.68 8.80
N PRO A 307 21.45 -6.11 9.15
CA PRO A 307 20.51 -5.50 8.20
C PRO A 307 21.15 -4.48 7.25
N LEU A 308 22.13 -3.71 7.72
CA LEU A 308 22.84 -2.70 6.91
C LEU A 308 23.60 -3.28 5.70
N THR A 309 23.73 -4.59 5.57
CA THR A 309 24.36 -5.21 4.41
C THR A 309 23.54 -5.01 3.13
N TYR A 310 22.20 -4.92 3.23
CA TYR A 310 21.29 -4.80 2.09
C TYR A 310 20.15 -3.80 2.32
N GLU A 311 20.01 -3.21 3.51
CA GLU A 311 18.93 -2.26 3.83
C GLU A 311 19.51 -0.89 4.18
N ILE A 312 19.07 0.14 3.45
CA ILE A 312 19.34 1.55 3.76
C ILE A 312 18.14 2.23 4.44
N ILE A 313 16.98 1.59 4.41
CA ILE A 313 15.73 2.02 5.01
C ILE A 313 15.27 0.87 5.90
N THR A 314 15.04 1.14 7.19
CA THR A 314 14.45 0.12 8.06
C THR A 314 12.92 0.14 7.95
N PRO A 315 12.23 -1.00 8.08
CA PRO A 315 10.77 -1.05 8.06
C PRO A 315 10.11 -0.12 9.09
N GLU A 316 10.67 -0.06 10.29
CA GLU A 316 10.18 0.79 11.39
C GLU A 316 10.26 2.27 11.05
N LEU A 317 11.27 2.70 10.28
CA LEU A 317 11.44 4.09 9.86
C LEU A 317 10.20 4.62 9.14
N VAL A 318 9.56 3.79 8.33
CA VAL A 318 8.40 4.18 7.52
C VAL A 318 7.06 3.69 8.09
N GLY A 319 7.08 3.01 9.24
CA GLY A 319 5.88 2.59 9.98
C GLY A 319 5.40 1.17 9.68
N VAL A 320 6.23 0.32 9.07
CA VAL A 320 5.96 -1.11 8.95
C VAL A 320 6.13 -1.76 10.32
N LYS A 321 5.11 -2.46 10.80
CA LYS A 321 5.07 -2.99 12.18
C LYS A 321 5.86 -4.27 12.41
N SER A 322 6.27 -4.96 11.35
CA SER A 322 7.10 -6.17 11.43
C SER A 322 7.81 -6.44 10.11
N ASN A 323 9.04 -6.94 10.16
CA ASN A 323 9.69 -7.53 8.99
C ASN A 323 8.91 -8.79 8.59
N SER A 324 8.08 -8.74 7.56
CA SER A 324 7.63 -9.94 6.92
C SER A 324 8.76 -10.43 6.02
N LEU A 325 9.51 -11.45 6.45
CA LEU A 325 10.29 -12.26 5.52
C LEU A 325 9.28 -13.12 4.75
N PRO A 326 8.90 -12.76 3.51
CA PRO A 326 8.02 -13.62 2.74
C PRO A 326 8.75 -14.93 2.51
N LEU A 327 8.09 -16.02 2.87
CA LEU A 327 8.60 -17.34 2.59
C LEU A 327 8.12 -17.78 1.21
N GLY A 328 9.05 -18.20 0.39
CA GLY A 328 8.79 -18.66 -0.98
C GLY A 328 9.66 -19.86 -1.36
N LYS A 329 9.59 -20.22 -2.63
CA LYS A 329 10.31 -21.37 -3.21
C LYS A 329 11.81 -21.39 -2.91
N LEU A 330 12.45 -20.21 -2.86
CA LEU A 330 13.90 -20.07 -2.64
C LEU A 330 14.29 -19.93 -1.17
N SER A 331 13.32 -19.81 -0.26
CA SER A 331 13.60 -19.70 1.18
C SER A 331 14.25 -20.95 1.74
N GLY A 332 15.34 -20.75 2.50
CA GLY A 332 16.10 -21.81 3.16
C GLY A 332 15.45 -22.26 4.47
N ARG A 333 15.95 -23.39 5.03
CA ARG A 333 15.49 -23.93 6.32
C ARG A 333 15.62 -22.90 7.46
N HIS A 334 16.65 -22.08 7.46
CA HIS A 334 16.88 -21.09 8.51
C HIS A 334 15.77 -20.02 8.55
N ALA A 335 15.41 -19.46 7.39
CA ALA A 335 14.31 -18.49 7.29
C ALA A 335 12.96 -19.10 7.71
N PHE A 336 12.70 -20.37 7.36
CA PHE A 336 11.49 -21.08 7.79
C PHE A 336 11.46 -21.24 9.32
N VAL A 337 12.56 -21.61 9.95
CA VAL A 337 12.66 -21.75 11.41
C VAL A 337 12.45 -20.42 12.14
N GLU A 338 13.06 -19.33 11.63
CA GLU A 338 12.82 -18.00 12.20
C GLU A 338 11.35 -17.59 12.08
N LYS A 339 10.73 -17.84 10.93
CA LYS A 339 9.32 -17.55 10.74
C LYS A 339 8.41 -18.33 11.69
N LEU A 340 8.74 -19.60 11.98
CA LEU A 340 8.04 -20.37 13.00
C LEU A 340 8.16 -19.72 14.39
N ARG A 341 9.34 -19.21 14.74
CA ARG A 341 9.56 -18.49 16.01
C ARG A 341 8.80 -17.18 16.08
N ASP A 342 8.79 -16.39 14.98
CA ASP A 342 8.01 -15.15 14.88
C ASP A 342 6.51 -15.40 15.08
N LEU A 343 6.04 -16.58 14.64
CA LEU A 343 4.66 -17.03 14.83
C LEU A 343 4.40 -17.65 16.21
N ALA A 344 5.40 -17.62 17.10
CA ALA A 344 5.36 -18.30 18.42
C ALA A 344 5.12 -19.81 18.32
N LEU A 345 5.70 -20.45 17.31
CA LEU A 345 5.62 -21.89 17.05
C LEU A 345 7.01 -22.52 17.31
N ASP A 346 7.18 -23.16 18.46
CA ASP A 346 8.44 -23.81 18.84
C ASP A 346 8.41 -25.30 18.51
N PHE A 347 9.45 -25.76 17.80
CA PHE A 347 9.62 -27.15 17.38
C PHE A 347 11.05 -27.63 17.63
N THR A 348 11.20 -28.94 17.84
CA THR A 348 12.52 -29.57 17.88
C THR A 348 13.14 -29.65 16.47
N ASP A 349 14.45 -29.81 16.39
CA ASP A 349 15.13 -29.99 15.10
C ASP A 349 14.66 -31.22 14.31
N GLU A 350 14.13 -32.24 14.99
CA GLU A 350 13.58 -33.44 14.39
C GLU A 350 12.22 -33.16 13.74
N ASP A 351 11.36 -32.34 14.38
CA ASP A 351 10.06 -31.94 13.87
C ASP A 351 10.16 -30.96 12.70
N ILE A 352 11.15 -30.08 12.72
CA ILE A 352 11.33 -29.07 11.67
C ILE A 352 11.64 -29.72 10.31
N LYS A 353 12.34 -30.84 10.26
CA LYS A 353 12.73 -31.47 8.99
C LYS A 353 11.53 -31.89 8.12
N PRO A 354 10.55 -32.64 8.63
CA PRO A 354 9.34 -32.97 7.85
C PRO A 354 8.47 -31.75 7.56
N LEU A 355 8.36 -30.79 8.50
CA LEU A 355 7.63 -29.54 8.29
C LEU A 355 8.24 -28.71 7.16
N PHE A 356 9.56 -28.62 7.11
CA PHE A 356 10.25 -27.91 6.03
C PHE A 356 10.06 -28.58 4.67
N ALA A 357 10.01 -29.92 4.61
CA ALA A 357 9.73 -30.63 3.37
C ALA A 357 8.30 -30.32 2.87
N LYS A 358 7.30 -30.30 3.76
CA LYS A 358 5.92 -29.91 3.45
C LYS A 358 5.84 -28.44 3.02
N PHE A 359 6.55 -27.54 3.70
CA PHE A 359 6.66 -26.14 3.31
C PHE A 359 7.22 -25.98 1.88
N LYS A 360 8.28 -26.71 1.53
CA LYS A 360 8.85 -26.65 0.17
C LYS A 360 7.85 -27.13 -0.88
N ALA A 361 7.11 -28.20 -0.62
CA ALA A 361 6.07 -28.71 -1.51
C ALA A 361 4.92 -27.71 -1.69
N LEU A 362 4.58 -26.96 -0.63
CA LEU A 362 3.60 -25.88 -0.69
C LEU A 362 4.15 -24.69 -1.50
N ALA A 363 5.37 -24.24 -1.22
CA ALA A 363 6.03 -23.13 -1.90
C ALA A 363 6.31 -23.39 -3.39
N ASP A 364 6.39 -24.67 -3.82
CA ASP A 364 6.47 -25.02 -5.24
C ASP A 364 5.13 -24.81 -5.98
N LYS A 365 4.01 -24.78 -5.26
CA LYS A 365 2.65 -24.65 -5.80
C LYS A 365 2.07 -23.24 -5.65
N LYS A 366 2.61 -22.42 -4.76
CA LYS A 366 2.16 -21.05 -4.45
C LYS A 366 3.21 -20.02 -4.81
N GLN A 367 2.77 -18.84 -5.28
CA GLN A 367 3.66 -17.71 -5.52
C GLN A 367 4.18 -17.10 -4.21
N GLU A 368 3.38 -17.11 -3.15
CA GLU A 368 3.71 -16.55 -1.84
C GLU A 368 3.10 -17.45 -0.74
N VAL A 369 3.89 -17.82 0.26
CA VAL A 369 3.42 -18.58 1.42
C VAL A 369 3.19 -17.63 2.58
N THR A 370 1.93 -17.47 2.99
CA THR A 370 1.51 -16.54 4.05
C THR A 370 1.69 -17.14 5.44
N ASP A 371 1.61 -16.30 6.49
CA ASP A 371 1.62 -16.74 7.88
C ASP A 371 0.47 -17.70 8.19
N ALA A 372 -0.68 -17.48 7.57
CA ALA A 372 -1.83 -18.37 7.68
C ALA A 372 -1.55 -19.75 7.07
N ASP A 373 -0.85 -19.79 5.93
CA ASP A 373 -0.44 -21.06 5.31
C ASP A 373 0.51 -21.86 6.20
N ILE A 374 1.46 -21.18 6.86
CA ILE A 374 2.41 -21.83 7.75
C ILE A 374 1.70 -22.38 8.99
N ARG A 375 0.80 -21.60 9.60
CA ARG A 375 -0.02 -22.08 10.72
C ARG A 375 -0.86 -23.28 10.33
N ALA A 376 -1.47 -23.25 9.15
CA ALA A 376 -2.27 -24.35 8.63
C ALA A 376 -1.42 -25.60 8.32
N LEU A 377 -0.22 -25.40 7.75
CA LEU A 377 0.72 -26.49 7.49
C LEU A 377 1.17 -27.18 8.78
N VAL A 378 1.43 -26.40 9.83
CA VAL A 378 1.77 -26.92 11.17
C VAL A 378 0.59 -27.66 11.78
N ALA A 379 -0.61 -27.06 11.77
CA ALA A 379 -1.83 -27.68 12.31
C ALA A 379 -2.15 -29.01 11.60
N GLY A 380 -2.08 -29.04 10.28
CA GLY A 380 -2.29 -30.25 9.49
C GLY A 380 -1.22 -31.35 9.67
N SER A 381 -0.10 -31.03 10.33
CA SER A 381 0.98 -31.99 10.61
C SER A 381 0.90 -32.59 12.00
N MET A 382 0.03 -32.08 12.88
CA MET A 382 -0.10 -32.53 14.28
C MET A 382 -1.17 -33.60 14.50
N VAL A 383 -2.00 -33.90 13.49
CA VAL A 383 -3.08 -34.88 13.63
C VAL A 383 -2.67 -36.18 12.95
N GLU A 384 -2.10 -37.09 13.70
CA GLU A 384 -1.92 -38.49 13.28
C GLU A 384 -3.07 -39.33 13.79
N ASN A 385 -3.70 -40.13 12.91
CA ASN A 385 -4.67 -41.14 13.28
C ASN A 385 -3.95 -42.23 14.10
N PRO A 386 -4.52 -42.76 15.21
CA PRO A 386 -3.94 -43.86 15.98
C PRO A 386 -3.60 -45.10 15.16
N GLU A 387 -4.34 -45.34 14.07
CA GLU A 387 -4.06 -46.42 13.12
C GLU A 387 -3.07 -46.05 12.02
N GLY A 388 -2.53 -44.80 12.04
CA GLY A 388 -1.54 -44.31 11.09
C GLY A 388 -2.08 -43.99 9.70
N PHE A 389 -3.39 -43.98 9.49
CA PHE A 389 -4.00 -43.65 8.20
C PHE A 389 -4.22 -42.13 8.06
N HIS A 390 -3.95 -41.60 6.86
CA HIS A 390 -4.18 -40.24 6.48
C HIS A 390 -4.85 -40.16 5.11
N PHE A 391 -5.41 -39.01 4.77
CA PHE A 391 -6.02 -38.76 3.47
C PHE A 391 -4.97 -38.91 2.34
N ASP A 392 -5.25 -39.75 1.32
CA ASP A 392 -4.40 -39.98 0.15
C ASP A 392 -5.02 -39.40 -1.12
N ASP A 393 -6.27 -39.76 -1.45
CA ASP A 393 -6.94 -39.32 -2.68
C ASP A 393 -8.47 -39.25 -2.54
N LEU A 394 -9.10 -38.50 -3.43
CA LEU A 394 -10.56 -38.36 -3.54
C LEU A 394 -10.98 -38.46 -5.01
N GLN A 395 -11.95 -39.34 -5.27
CA GLN A 395 -12.63 -39.42 -6.56
C GLN A 395 -14.12 -39.20 -6.39
N LEU A 396 -14.71 -38.41 -7.28
CA LEU A 396 -16.15 -38.14 -7.29
C LEU A 396 -16.73 -38.53 -8.64
N GLN A 397 -17.89 -39.17 -8.58
CA GLN A 397 -18.65 -39.60 -9.75
C GLN A 397 -20.10 -39.16 -9.62
N THR A 398 -20.60 -38.44 -10.62
CA THR A 398 -22.00 -37.99 -10.64
C THR A 398 -22.82 -39.00 -11.44
N HIS A 399 -23.85 -39.52 -10.83
CA HIS A 399 -24.81 -40.44 -11.46
C HIS A 399 -26.06 -39.69 -11.97
N ALA A 400 -26.83 -40.33 -12.84
CA ALA A 400 -28.14 -39.84 -13.23
C ALA A 400 -29.04 -39.74 -11.98
N GLU A 401 -29.85 -38.68 -11.88
CA GLU A 401 -30.72 -38.34 -10.75
C GLU A 401 -30.07 -37.51 -9.60
N ASN A 402 -28.95 -36.82 -9.87
CA ASN A 402 -28.24 -35.95 -8.92
C ASN A 402 -27.63 -36.68 -7.70
N GLU A 403 -27.46 -37.99 -7.72
CA GLU A 403 -26.72 -38.72 -6.73
C GLU A 403 -25.22 -38.66 -7.05
N ILE A 404 -24.41 -38.31 -6.03
CA ILE A 404 -22.94 -38.23 -6.15
C ILE A 404 -22.33 -39.36 -5.35
N GLU A 405 -21.49 -40.16 -5.96
CA GLU A 405 -20.66 -41.18 -5.32
C GLU A 405 -19.26 -40.60 -5.04
N ALA A 406 -18.78 -40.71 -3.80
CA ALA A 406 -17.43 -40.38 -3.38
C ALA A 406 -16.64 -41.64 -3.05
N THR A 407 -15.42 -41.75 -3.58
CA THR A 407 -14.40 -42.70 -3.15
C THR A 407 -13.31 -41.95 -2.42
N VAL A 408 -13.21 -42.14 -1.10
CA VAL A 408 -12.15 -41.58 -0.27
C VAL A 408 -11.09 -42.64 -0.04
N ARG A 409 -9.85 -42.35 -0.42
CA ARG A 409 -8.70 -43.22 -0.19
C ARG A 409 -7.89 -42.72 0.99
N LEU A 410 -7.60 -43.64 1.90
CA LEU A 410 -6.70 -43.43 3.01
C LEU A 410 -5.44 -44.29 2.82
N ALA A 411 -4.28 -43.77 3.27
CA ALA A 411 -3.01 -44.49 3.24
C ALA A 411 -2.35 -44.44 4.62
N ASN A 412 -1.65 -45.50 5.02
CA ASN A 412 -0.80 -45.50 6.20
C ASN A 412 0.69 -45.29 5.82
N LEU A 413 1.53 -45.15 6.85
CA LEU A 413 2.98 -44.92 6.62
C LEU A 413 3.71 -46.14 6.02
N ASP A 414 3.12 -47.34 6.11
CA ASP A 414 3.65 -48.57 5.52
C ASP A 414 3.26 -48.73 4.04
N GLY A 415 2.48 -47.78 3.50
CA GLY A 415 2.05 -47.76 2.11
C GLY A 415 0.78 -48.60 1.82
N GLU A 416 0.11 -49.09 2.85
CA GLU A 416 -1.20 -49.73 2.72
C GLU A 416 -2.25 -48.67 2.37
N LYS A 417 -3.12 -48.97 1.39
CA LYS A 417 -4.19 -48.08 0.94
C LYS A 417 -5.53 -48.77 1.04
N VAL A 418 -6.50 -48.01 1.55
CA VAL A 418 -7.89 -48.49 1.69
C VAL A 418 -8.85 -47.48 1.07
N ASP A 419 -9.83 -47.97 0.30
CA ASP A 419 -10.84 -47.15 -0.37
C ASP A 419 -12.21 -47.38 0.29
N PHE A 420 -12.91 -46.26 0.56
CA PHE A 420 -14.28 -46.27 1.08
C PHE A 420 -15.20 -45.50 0.15
N ASN A 421 -16.29 -46.15 -0.27
CA ASN A 421 -17.23 -45.55 -1.20
C ASN A 421 -18.56 -45.28 -0.53
N ALA A 422 -19.15 -44.13 -0.77
CA ALA A 422 -20.50 -43.80 -0.35
C ALA A 422 -21.16 -42.81 -1.31
N THR A 423 -22.48 -42.81 -1.28
CA THR A 423 -23.29 -41.86 -2.02
C THR A 423 -23.88 -40.78 -1.13
N GLY A 424 -24.24 -39.63 -1.71
CA GLY A 424 -24.91 -38.53 -1.06
C GLY A 424 -25.65 -37.65 -2.05
N GLN A 425 -26.52 -36.78 -1.55
CA GLN A 425 -27.26 -35.80 -2.37
C GLN A 425 -26.35 -34.63 -2.86
N GLY A 426 -25.14 -34.53 -2.27
CA GLY A 426 -24.11 -33.57 -2.64
C GLY A 426 -22.72 -34.11 -2.39
N SER A 427 -21.69 -33.47 -3.01
CA SER A 427 -20.29 -33.91 -2.93
C SER A 427 -19.78 -34.03 -1.49
N VAL A 428 -20.08 -33.07 -0.64
CA VAL A 428 -19.61 -33.03 0.76
C VAL A 428 -20.28 -34.15 1.58
N GLU A 429 -21.57 -34.38 1.38
CA GLU A 429 -22.31 -35.44 2.04
C GLU A 429 -21.77 -36.83 1.66
N ALA A 430 -21.54 -37.05 0.36
CA ALA A 430 -20.95 -38.29 -0.14
C ALA A 430 -19.56 -38.58 0.46
N ILE A 431 -18.71 -37.53 0.55
CA ILE A 431 -17.38 -37.60 1.16
C ILE A 431 -17.49 -37.97 2.66
N PHE A 432 -18.35 -37.28 3.40
CA PHE A 432 -18.50 -37.53 4.83
C PHE A 432 -19.06 -38.95 5.11
N ASN A 433 -20.04 -39.36 4.32
CA ASN A 433 -20.57 -40.73 4.40
C ASN A 433 -19.49 -41.80 4.09
N ALA A 434 -18.56 -41.52 3.19
CA ALA A 434 -17.45 -42.44 2.90
C ALA A 434 -16.45 -42.50 4.08
N VAL A 435 -16.13 -41.35 4.69
CA VAL A 435 -15.27 -41.25 5.89
C VAL A 435 -15.92 -41.97 7.09
N ASP A 436 -17.23 -41.82 7.30
CA ASP A 436 -17.96 -42.47 8.39
C ASP A 436 -17.89 -44.02 8.29
N LYS A 437 -17.83 -44.58 7.08
CA LYS A 437 -17.62 -46.01 6.88
C LYS A 437 -16.26 -46.50 7.36
N PHE A 438 -15.22 -45.67 7.27
CA PHE A 438 -13.91 -46.03 7.81
C PHE A 438 -13.90 -46.02 9.33
N PHE A 439 -14.31 -44.89 9.92
CA PHE A 439 -14.23 -44.72 11.36
C PHE A 439 -15.28 -45.58 12.13
N ASN A 440 -16.41 -45.87 11.49
CA ASN A 440 -17.51 -46.68 12.06
C ASN A 440 -17.88 -46.27 13.50
N GLN A 441 -17.97 -44.97 13.75
CA GLN A 441 -18.28 -44.39 15.06
C GLN A 441 -19.49 -43.45 14.98
N SER A 442 -20.10 -43.18 16.13
CA SER A 442 -21.35 -42.43 16.22
C SER A 442 -21.05 -40.92 16.35
N VAL A 443 -20.96 -40.22 15.22
CA VAL A 443 -20.72 -38.79 15.18
C VAL A 443 -21.91 -38.00 14.65
N ARG A 444 -22.00 -36.72 15.02
CA ARG A 444 -22.94 -35.75 14.46
C ARG A 444 -22.16 -34.52 13.98
N LEU A 445 -22.34 -34.17 12.74
CA LEU A 445 -21.84 -32.90 12.24
C LEU A 445 -22.62 -31.73 12.87
N VAL A 446 -21.93 -30.84 13.58
CA VAL A 446 -22.49 -29.66 14.26
C VAL A 446 -22.34 -28.40 13.39
N SER A 447 -21.16 -28.20 12.82
CA SER A 447 -20.92 -27.10 11.89
C SER A 447 -19.92 -27.47 10.81
N TYR A 448 -20.08 -26.78 9.66
CA TYR A 448 -19.19 -26.87 8.52
C TYR A 448 -19.00 -25.46 7.93
N THR A 449 -17.77 -24.96 7.89
CA THR A 449 -17.46 -23.62 7.43
C THR A 449 -16.28 -23.67 6.46
N ILE A 450 -16.38 -22.90 5.38
CA ILE A 450 -15.32 -22.75 4.37
C ILE A 450 -14.80 -21.33 4.45
N ASP A 451 -13.50 -21.17 4.69
CA ASP A 451 -12.81 -19.90 4.65
C ASP A 451 -11.79 -19.91 3.51
N ALA A 452 -11.68 -18.81 2.75
CA ALA A 452 -10.53 -18.59 1.88
C ALA A 452 -9.35 -18.11 2.75
N VAL A 453 -8.25 -18.85 2.72
CA VAL A 453 -7.07 -18.49 3.52
C VAL A 453 -6.23 -17.43 2.82
N THR A 454 -6.37 -17.32 1.49
CA THR A 454 -5.61 -16.41 0.64
C THR A 454 -6.47 -15.88 -0.49
N ASP A 455 -6.10 -14.70 -1.04
CA ASP A 455 -6.74 -14.11 -2.21
C ASP A 455 -6.10 -14.65 -3.51
N GLY A 456 -6.90 -14.75 -4.59
CA GLY A 456 -6.42 -15.10 -5.92
C GLY A 456 -6.91 -16.46 -6.45
N ILE A 457 -6.46 -16.82 -7.65
CA ILE A 457 -6.85 -18.07 -8.36
C ILE A 457 -6.21 -19.30 -7.68
N ASP A 458 -5.12 -19.11 -6.97
CA ASP A 458 -4.34 -20.10 -6.24
C ASP A 458 -4.66 -20.11 -4.73
N ALA A 459 -5.81 -19.55 -4.34
CA ALA A 459 -6.26 -19.54 -2.96
C ALA A 459 -6.45 -20.97 -2.41
N GLN A 460 -5.90 -21.21 -1.22
CA GLN A 460 -6.21 -22.43 -0.49
C GLN A 460 -7.53 -22.27 0.26
N ALA A 461 -8.36 -23.31 0.17
CA ALA A 461 -9.56 -23.43 0.99
C ALA A 461 -9.19 -24.04 2.35
N ARG A 462 -9.58 -23.35 3.42
CA ARG A 462 -9.59 -23.90 4.77
C ARG A 462 -11.02 -24.30 5.11
N VAL A 463 -11.20 -25.57 5.43
CA VAL A 463 -12.47 -26.10 5.91
C VAL A 463 -12.36 -26.34 7.40
N LEU A 464 -13.31 -25.80 8.15
CA LEU A 464 -13.48 -26.04 9.58
C LEU A 464 -14.71 -26.93 9.79
N VAL A 465 -14.52 -28.03 10.52
CA VAL A 465 -15.57 -28.99 10.85
C VAL A 465 -15.67 -29.09 12.35
N THR A 466 -16.90 -29.01 12.86
CA THR A 466 -17.23 -29.31 14.25
C THR A 466 -18.08 -30.58 14.28
N VAL A 467 -17.63 -31.59 14.98
CA VAL A 467 -18.40 -32.83 15.21
C VAL A 467 -18.69 -33.06 16.69
N GLU A 468 -19.77 -33.71 16.97
CA GLU A 468 -20.14 -34.19 18.32
C GLU A 468 -20.06 -35.70 18.36
N ASN A 469 -19.33 -36.24 19.32
CA ASN A 469 -19.40 -37.64 19.67
C ASN A 469 -20.77 -37.94 20.36
N LYS A 470 -21.65 -38.69 19.72
CA LYS A 470 -23.01 -38.95 20.27
C LYS A 470 -23.02 -39.79 21.54
N ASP A 471 -21.94 -40.51 21.81
CA ASP A 471 -21.85 -41.38 22.98
C ASP A 471 -21.42 -40.62 24.25
N THR A 472 -20.61 -39.59 24.11
CA THR A 472 -20.06 -38.78 25.22
C THR A 472 -20.56 -37.34 25.23
N GLU A 473 -21.28 -36.88 24.18
CA GLU A 473 -21.71 -35.49 23.95
C GLU A 473 -20.52 -34.51 23.83
N THR A 474 -19.30 -35.01 23.66
CA THR A 474 -18.09 -34.18 23.51
C THR A 474 -18.01 -33.57 22.10
N ILE A 475 -17.62 -32.30 22.03
CA ILE A 475 -17.50 -31.54 20.77
C ILE A 475 -16.04 -31.44 20.38
N PHE A 476 -15.73 -31.81 19.14
CA PHE A 476 -14.41 -31.70 18.54
C PHE A 476 -14.43 -30.77 17.33
N ASN A 477 -13.42 -29.92 17.23
CA ASN A 477 -13.19 -29.02 16.09
C ASN A 477 -11.93 -29.46 15.36
N ALA A 478 -11.99 -29.52 14.03
CA ALA A 478 -10.83 -29.84 13.21
C ALA A 478 -10.83 -29.01 11.93
N ALA A 479 -9.64 -28.87 11.34
CA ALA A 479 -9.44 -28.16 10.10
C ALA A 479 -8.82 -29.07 9.03
N GLY A 480 -9.15 -28.78 7.78
CA GLY A 480 -8.47 -29.33 6.60
C GLY A 480 -8.10 -28.21 5.66
N LEU A 481 -6.97 -28.35 4.97
CA LEU A 481 -6.43 -27.38 4.05
C LEU A 481 -6.03 -28.06 2.75
N ASP A 482 -6.53 -27.57 1.62
CA ASP A 482 -6.11 -27.98 0.28
C ASP A 482 -6.50 -26.88 -0.73
N PHE A 483 -5.92 -26.92 -1.95
CA PHE A 483 -6.36 -26.07 -3.06
C PHE A 483 -7.76 -26.46 -3.55
N ASP A 484 -8.13 -27.72 -3.39
CA ASP A 484 -9.47 -28.23 -3.67
C ASP A 484 -10.30 -28.26 -2.38
N VAL A 485 -11.39 -27.49 -2.38
CA VAL A 485 -12.30 -27.39 -1.22
C VAL A 485 -12.89 -28.75 -0.79
N LEU A 486 -13.07 -29.68 -1.73
CA LEU A 486 -13.61 -31.01 -1.43
C LEU A 486 -12.56 -31.91 -0.79
N LYS A 487 -11.29 -31.80 -1.21
CA LYS A 487 -10.16 -32.45 -0.52
C LYS A 487 -9.96 -31.86 0.89
N ALA A 488 -9.99 -30.53 1.01
CA ALA A 488 -9.94 -29.85 2.32
C ALA A 488 -11.06 -30.31 3.25
N SER A 489 -12.28 -30.55 2.72
CA SER A 489 -13.43 -31.07 3.46
C SER A 489 -13.20 -32.51 3.97
N ALA A 490 -12.66 -33.36 3.09
CA ALA A 490 -12.31 -34.74 3.47
C ALA A 490 -11.27 -34.74 4.60
N ILE A 491 -10.21 -33.98 4.48
CA ILE A 491 -9.13 -33.84 5.47
C ILE A 491 -9.70 -33.36 6.82
N ALA A 492 -10.50 -32.25 6.79
CA ALA A 492 -11.10 -31.72 8.01
C ALA A 492 -11.97 -32.75 8.75
N TYR A 493 -12.78 -33.49 8.00
CA TYR A 493 -13.70 -34.47 8.60
C TYR A 493 -12.97 -35.72 9.10
N ILE A 494 -11.93 -36.20 8.40
CA ILE A 494 -11.03 -37.27 8.88
C ILE A 494 -10.35 -36.84 10.18
N ASN A 495 -9.82 -35.63 10.25
CA ASN A 495 -9.16 -35.10 11.44
C ASN A 495 -10.14 -35.03 12.65
N ALA A 496 -11.37 -34.55 12.42
CA ALA A 496 -12.39 -34.48 13.45
C ALA A 496 -12.76 -35.87 13.99
N ASN A 497 -12.97 -36.85 13.11
CA ASN A 497 -13.25 -38.22 13.47
C ASN A 497 -12.06 -38.90 14.18
N THR A 498 -10.83 -38.55 13.86
CA THR A 498 -9.64 -39.01 14.54
C THR A 498 -9.63 -38.60 16.03
N PHE A 499 -10.07 -37.38 16.34
CA PHE A 499 -10.22 -36.94 17.74
C PHE A 499 -11.27 -37.73 18.49
N VAL A 500 -12.41 -38.01 17.87
CA VAL A 500 -13.44 -38.86 18.46
C VAL A 500 -12.91 -40.28 18.72
N GLN A 501 -12.13 -40.83 17.77
CA GLN A 501 -11.50 -42.15 17.94
C GLN A 501 -10.52 -42.18 19.13
N LYS A 502 -9.69 -41.13 19.27
CA LYS A 502 -8.74 -40.99 20.39
C LYS A 502 -9.45 -40.86 21.74
N GLU A 503 -10.59 -40.18 21.79
CA GLU A 503 -11.43 -40.17 22.99
C GLU A 503 -11.97 -41.57 23.32
N ASN A 504 -12.51 -42.27 22.32
CA ASN A 504 -13.07 -43.60 22.48
C ASN A 504 -12.02 -44.65 22.91
N THR A 505 -10.75 -44.47 22.51
CA THR A 505 -9.62 -45.32 22.94
C THR A 505 -8.98 -44.90 24.27
N GLY A 506 -9.41 -43.77 24.84
CA GLY A 506 -8.88 -43.25 26.11
C GLY A 506 -7.53 -42.52 25.99
N GLU A 507 -7.09 -42.24 24.79
CA GLU A 507 -5.84 -41.48 24.54
C GLU A 507 -5.99 -39.99 24.87
N ILE A 508 -7.20 -39.45 24.77
CA ILE A 508 -7.53 -38.08 25.18
C ILE A 508 -8.73 -38.08 26.13
N GLY A 509 -8.69 -37.20 27.16
CA GLY A 509 -9.78 -37.09 28.14
C GLY A 509 -10.97 -36.28 27.59
N PRO A 510 -12.18 -36.45 28.20
CA PRO A 510 -13.35 -35.66 27.83
C PRO A 510 -13.11 -34.19 28.23
N ASN A 511 -12.84 -33.32 27.34
CA ASN A 511 -12.69 -31.84 27.45
C ASN A 511 -11.45 -31.27 26.75
N VAL A 512 -10.79 -31.98 25.86
CA VAL A 512 -9.78 -31.40 25.00
C VAL A 512 -10.52 -30.69 23.86
N SER A 513 -10.95 -29.43 24.11
CA SER A 513 -11.41 -28.58 23.03
C SER A 513 -10.19 -27.95 22.33
N TYR A 514 -10.29 -27.66 21.05
CA TYR A 514 -9.28 -26.89 20.30
C TYR A 514 -8.94 -25.53 20.95
N ARG A 515 -9.73 -25.06 21.95
CA ARG A 515 -9.48 -23.90 22.78
C ARG A 515 -8.38 -24.09 23.82
N ASP A 516 -8.07 -25.35 24.19
CA ASP A 516 -7.09 -25.71 25.21
C ASP A 516 -5.72 -26.08 24.60
N MET A 517 -5.61 -26.13 23.28
CA MET A 517 -4.32 -26.09 22.60
C MET A 517 -3.83 -24.63 22.56
N PRO A 518 -2.53 -24.35 22.76
CA PRO A 518 -2.02 -22.98 22.77
C PRO A 518 -2.50 -22.27 21.50
N SER A 519 -3.08 -21.08 21.66
CA SER A 519 -3.69 -20.26 20.63
C SER A 519 -2.77 -20.15 19.42
N LEU A 520 -3.13 -20.86 18.36
CA LEU A 520 -2.45 -20.84 17.07
C LEU A 520 -2.71 -19.52 16.34
#